data_d5da607d6d0c91379f41b795a298f471
#
_entry.id   d5da607d6d0c91379f41b795a298f471
#
_cell.length_a   1.000
_cell.length_b   1.000
_cell.length_c   1.000
_cell.angle_alpha   90.00
_cell.angle_beta   90.00
_cell.angle_gamma   90.00
#
_symmetry.space_group_name_H-M   'P 1'
#
loop_
_entity.id
_entity.type
_entity.pdbx_description
1 polymer ?
#
loop_
_entity_poly.entity_id
_entity_poly.type
_entity_poly.pdbx_seq_one_letter_code
_entity_poly.pdbx_strand_id
1 'polypeptide(L)'
;MAVSAQLGMGAIPYVGGVGFRVWAKFASAVNVAGTFNNWSDTATPLTLEGNGYWSTDVPGAAVGDEYKFVITNPATVVPWKKDPYAHAMDVTKNGNSIIADTAFAWTAMNYSTPNWDEIVIYELHVGSFLFDPASLSGRGSFTTVISKLPYLADLGINVIHVMPAAEFPSSYSAGYNPSDIFAIEVNYGGPKGFHALVEAAHALGIAVIFDVVYNHLGPNDLDLWVFDGWSQNNLGGIYFYNDARCATPWADTRPDYGRGEVRQFLRDNALFWLQQHQCDGLRFDATGWIRNVDGYNNDPNDDIPDGWGLLQWINGEIQSRQPWKITIAEDMQDNEYITKNQGMGGAGFGSQWGAAFVHTVRTAAKLPDDAARNMTALAGVMGQRYNRDALQRVVYSESHDEDYYANGNARLPEQIWPGNADSFYAQKRSTLVATLVFTAPGIPMIFMGQEFLTWGAWSDGVELDWSNADRFPGIINLYRHLIHLRRNWHNNTRGLRGQNINVYHVNDTDKVIAFHRWDNGGAGDDVVVIANFANRSYYSYSVGLPRAGLWRVRFNGDWNGYSSAFTNFASYDLQTIGSGADTMPCAGSVGLGPYTALILSQDT
;
A
#
# COMPACT_ATOMS: atom_id res chain seq x y z
N MET A 1 -37.87 23.69 9.73
CA MET A 1 -37.22 24.06 8.42
C MET A 1 -37.52 22.97 7.42
N ALA A 2 -37.31 23.21 6.14
CA ALA A 2 -37.41 22.16 5.13
C ALA A 2 -36.17 21.25 5.19
N VAL A 3 -36.30 20.02 4.66
CA VAL A 3 -35.14 19.15 4.37
C VAL A 3 -34.25 19.81 3.32
N SER A 4 -32.98 19.49 3.34
CA SER A 4 -32.02 20.03 2.35
C SER A 4 -32.39 19.60 0.93
N ALA A 5 -32.28 20.54 -0.02
CA ALA A 5 -32.38 20.26 -1.43
C ALA A 5 -31.07 19.71 -2.04
N GLN A 6 -29.97 19.78 -1.30
CA GLN A 6 -28.66 19.32 -1.76
C GLN A 6 -28.54 17.81 -1.62
N LEU A 7 -27.92 17.15 -2.60
CA LEU A 7 -27.66 15.71 -2.57
C LEU A 7 -26.29 15.43 -1.95
N GLY A 8 -26.18 14.37 -1.16
CA GLY A 8 -24.94 13.96 -0.50
C GLY A 8 -25.06 13.98 1.02
N MET A 9 -23.98 13.62 1.71
CA MET A 9 -23.85 13.62 3.16
C MET A 9 -22.87 14.72 3.59
N GLY A 10 -22.91 15.09 4.87
CA GLY A 10 -22.03 16.11 5.44
C GLY A 10 -22.43 17.52 5.07
N ALA A 11 -21.43 18.41 4.98
CA ALA A 11 -21.59 19.80 4.55
C ALA A 11 -21.41 19.91 3.03
N ILE A 12 -22.44 20.37 2.34
CA ILE A 12 -22.51 20.43 0.87
C ILE A 12 -22.69 21.89 0.44
N PRO A 13 -21.58 22.58 0.04
CA PRO A 13 -21.63 23.96 -0.41
C PRO A 13 -22.49 24.12 -1.69
N TYR A 14 -23.28 25.19 -1.75
CA TYR A 14 -24.01 25.62 -2.95
C TYR A 14 -23.96 27.16 -3.06
N VAL A 15 -24.40 27.68 -4.17
CA VAL A 15 -24.40 29.14 -4.37
C VAL A 15 -25.32 29.83 -3.35
N GLY A 16 -24.71 30.50 -2.37
CA GLY A 16 -25.41 31.26 -1.33
C GLY A 16 -25.61 30.54 0.00
N GLY A 17 -25.06 29.32 0.19
CA GLY A 17 -25.17 28.61 1.47
C GLY A 17 -24.55 27.22 1.46
N VAL A 18 -24.88 26.44 2.50
CA VAL A 18 -24.44 25.05 2.70
C VAL A 18 -25.62 24.19 3.13
N GLY A 19 -25.80 23.07 2.44
CA GLY A 19 -26.67 21.99 2.90
C GLY A 19 -25.93 21.12 3.91
N PHE A 20 -26.55 20.79 5.03
CA PHE A 20 -26.02 19.86 6.02
C PHE A 20 -26.90 18.62 6.08
N ARG A 21 -26.27 17.43 6.04
CA ARG A 21 -26.98 16.15 6.19
C ARG A 21 -26.16 15.18 7.03
N VAL A 22 -26.82 14.55 8.04
CA VAL A 22 -26.20 13.58 8.94
C VAL A 22 -27.15 12.42 9.23
N TRP A 23 -26.59 11.24 9.50
CA TRP A 23 -27.33 10.08 9.96
C TRP A 23 -27.17 9.94 11.49
N ALA A 24 -28.30 10.07 12.21
CA ALA A 24 -28.41 9.95 13.66
C ALA A 24 -29.75 9.29 14.02
N LYS A 25 -29.78 7.97 13.92
CA LYS A 25 -30.99 7.13 13.89
C LYS A 25 -31.84 7.28 15.16
N PHE A 26 -31.20 7.40 16.31
CA PHE A 26 -31.85 7.43 17.61
C PHE A 26 -31.90 8.84 18.21
N ALA A 27 -31.53 9.85 17.44
CA ALA A 27 -31.69 11.24 17.85
C ALA A 27 -33.16 11.63 17.89
N SER A 28 -33.55 12.45 18.89
CA SER A 28 -34.88 13.11 18.97
C SER A 28 -34.85 14.49 18.33
N ALA A 29 -33.68 15.13 18.22
CA ALA A 29 -33.44 16.37 17.50
C ALA A 29 -31.97 16.46 17.11
N VAL A 30 -31.70 17.17 16.01
CA VAL A 30 -30.34 17.49 15.56
C VAL A 30 -30.29 18.96 15.17
N ASN A 31 -29.26 19.66 15.62
CA ASN A 31 -28.94 21.02 15.20
C ASN A 31 -27.51 21.03 14.62
N VAL A 32 -27.19 22.06 13.84
CA VAL A 32 -25.80 22.36 13.46
C VAL A 32 -25.39 23.70 14.08
N ALA A 33 -24.28 23.68 14.81
CA ALA A 33 -23.66 24.86 15.40
C ALA A 33 -22.35 25.13 14.68
N GLY A 34 -22.06 26.38 14.42
CA GLY A 34 -20.82 26.78 13.70
C GLY A 34 -20.58 28.27 13.74
N THR A 35 -19.52 28.70 13.11
CA THR A 35 -19.14 30.13 13.01
C THR A 35 -20.25 30.97 12.36
N PHE A 36 -20.98 30.40 11.42
CA PHE A 36 -22.08 31.04 10.70
C PHE A 36 -23.31 31.38 11.58
N ASN A 37 -23.46 30.77 12.77
CA ASN A 37 -24.54 31.04 13.69
C ASN A 37 -24.06 31.35 15.12
N ASN A 38 -22.78 31.81 15.26
CA ASN A 38 -22.13 32.09 16.55
C ASN A 38 -22.17 30.89 17.51
N TRP A 39 -22.04 29.68 17.00
CA TRP A 39 -22.05 28.43 17.78
C TRP A 39 -23.32 28.23 18.59
N SER A 40 -24.48 28.71 18.09
CA SER A 40 -25.76 28.46 18.74
C SER A 40 -26.19 27.01 18.57
N ASP A 41 -26.45 26.36 19.70
CA ASP A 41 -26.87 24.95 19.76
C ASP A 41 -28.35 24.73 19.40
N THR A 42 -29.12 25.80 19.17
CA THR A 42 -30.58 25.75 18.93
C THR A 42 -31.03 26.55 17.71
N ALA A 43 -30.19 27.46 17.18
CA ALA A 43 -30.61 28.39 16.12
C ALA A 43 -30.83 27.71 14.76
N THR A 44 -30.17 26.57 14.52
CA THR A 44 -30.17 25.91 13.19
C THR A 44 -30.55 24.43 13.32
N PRO A 45 -31.86 24.13 13.54
CA PRO A 45 -32.35 22.76 13.61
C PRO A 45 -32.38 22.11 12.23
N LEU A 46 -32.04 20.80 12.18
CA LEU A 46 -32.22 19.95 11.03
C LEU A 46 -33.61 19.31 11.05
N THR A 47 -34.12 19.01 9.87
CA THR A 47 -35.41 18.33 9.68
C THR A 47 -35.19 16.85 9.39
N LEU A 48 -35.94 15.97 10.03
CA LEU A 48 -35.90 14.53 9.83
C LEU A 48 -36.45 14.18 8.44
N GLU A 49 -35.63 13.55 7.60
CA GLU A 49 -36.02 13.05 6.27
C GLU A 49 -36.70 11.67 6.33
N GLY A 50 -36.44 10.89 7.35
CA GLY A 50 -36.81 9.50 7.55
C GLY A 50 -35.56 8.62 7.74
N ASN A 51 -35.73 7.40 8.24
CA ASN A 51 -34.66 6.42 8.49
C ASN A 51 -33.47 6.94 9.31
N GLY A 52 -33.70 8.01 10.12
CA GLY A 52 -32.66 8.62 10.93
C GLY A 52 -31.75 9.61 10.21
N TYR A 53 -32.06 10.00 8.98
CA TYR A 53 -31.36 11.09 8.29
C TYR A 53 -31.99 12.45 8.65
N TRP A 54 -31.11 13.39 8.90
CA TRP A 54 -31.48 14.77 9.29
C TRP A 54 -30.77 15.74 8.37
N SER A 55 -31.48 16.76 7.86
CA SER A 55 -30.87 17.75 6.97
C SER A 55 -31.51 19.13 7.05
N THR A 56 -30.78 20.15 6.61
CA THR A 56 -31.27 21.51 6.40
C THR A 56 -30.34 22.25 5.44
N ASP A 57 -30.87 23.29 4.77
CA ASP A 57 -30.08 24.28 4.05
C ASP A 57 -29.83 25.50 4.91
N VAL A 58 -28.59 25.98 5.01
CA VAL A 58 -28.17 27.11 5.83
C VAL A 58 -27.66 28.23 4.89
N PRO A 59 -28.52 29.21 4.56
CA PRO A 59 -28.08 30.37 3.80
C PRO A 59 -27.02 31.17 4.58
N GLY A 60 -25.97 31.60 3.87
CA GLY A 60 -24.89 32.39 4.46
C GLY A 60 -23.77 31.62 5.10
N ALA A 61 -23.93 30.31 5.39
CA ALA A 61 -22.79 29.44 5.68
C ALA A 61 -21.90 29.31 4.44
N ALA A 62 -20.58 29.22 4.63
CA ALA A 62 -19.60 29.29 3.56
C ALA A 62 -18.42 28.35 3.78
N VAL A 63 -17.68 28.10 2.71
CA VAL A 63 -16.37 27.43 2.78
C VAL A 63 -15.46 28.16 3.78
N GLY A 64 -14.83 27.38 4.66
CA GLY A 64 -13.96 27.87 5.73
C GLY A 64 -14.68 28.03 7.09
N ASP A 65 -16.02 28.00 7.13
CA ASP A 65 -16.73 27.96 8.40
C ASP A 65 -16.46 26.65 9.13
N GLU A 66 -16.32 26.77 10.46
CA GLU A 66 -16.22 25.64 11.36
C GLU A 66 -17.59 25.25 11.92
N TYR A 67 -17.79 23.94 12.14
CA TYR A 67 -19.11 23.47 12.64
C TYR A 67 -19.00 22.13 13.36
N LYS A 68 -20.05 21.83 14.15
CA LYS A 68 -20.37 20.51 14.75
C LYS A 68 -21.86 20.26 14.73
N PHE A 69 -22.24 18.99 14.79
CA PHE A 69 -23.62 18.60 15.06
C PHE A 69 -23.89 18.55 16.54
N VAL A 70 -25.05 19.09 16.93
CA VAL A 70 -25.60 19.06 18.27
C VAL A 70 -26.75 18.08 18.28
N ILE A 71 -26.52 16.90 18.84
CA ILE A 71 -27.48 15.79 18.82
C ILE A 71 -28.16 15.66 20.17
N THR A 72 -29.48 15.61 20.16
CA THR A 72 -30.29 15.38 21.38
C THR A 72 -30.77 13.94 21.40
N ASN A 73 -30.43 13.23 22.46
CA ASN A 73 -30.98 11.92 22.78
C ASN A 73 -31.62 11.95 24.17
N PRO A 74 -32.90 11.55 24.32
CA PRO A 74 -33.61 11.65 25.63
C PRO A 74 -33.00 10.76 26.72
N ALA A 75 -32.25 9.73 26.34
CA ALA A 75 -31.69 8.76 27.28
C ALA A 75 -30.30 9.13 27.82
N THR A 76 -29.59 10.05 27.16
CA THR A 76 -28.21 10.39 27.52
C THR A 76 -27.81 11.78 27.02
N VAL A 77 -26.78 12.36 27.65
CA VAL A 77 -26.11 13.56 27.14
C VAL A 77 -25.16 13.18 26.04
N VAL A 78 -25.36 13.74 24.86
CA VAL A 78 -24.46 13.54 23.70
C VAL A 78 -23.56 14.77 23.60
N PRO A 79 -22.24 14.60 23.63
CA PRO A 79 -21.31 15.68 23.30
C PRO A 79 -21.54 16.19 21.87
N TRP A 80 -21.16 17.42 21.58
CA TRP A 80 -21.18 17.91 20.20
C TRP A 80 -20.28 17.03 19.32
N LYS A 81 -20.74 16.69 18.12
CA LYS A 81 -20.12 15.70 17.24
C LYS A 81 -19.53 16.34 15.99
N LYS A 82 -18.31 15.94 15.66
CA LYS A 82 -17.75 16.18 14.32
C LYS A 82 -18.65 15.56 13.26
N ASP A 83 -18.58 16.09 12.05
CA ASP A 83 -19.30 15.50 10.92
C ASP A 83 -18.56 14.24 10.44
N PRO A 84 -19.21 13.07 10.38
CA PRO A 84 -18.60 11.86 9.85
C PRO A 84 -18.08 11.98 8.41
N TYR A 85 -18.67 12.88 7.63
CA TYR A 85 -18.30 13.16 6.23
C TYR A 85 -17.47 14.45 6.08
N ALA A 86 -16.90 15.00 7.15
CA ALA A 86 -16.07 16.20 7.05
C ALA A 86 -14.83 15.95 6.17
N HIS A 87 -14.60 16.82 5.19
CA HIS A 87 -13.45 16.71 4.29
C HIS A 87 -12.21 17.44 4.82
N ALA A 88 -12.34 18.23 5.86
CA ALA A 88 -11.24 18.92 6.52
C ALA A 88 -11.58 19.17 7.99
N MET A 89 -10.53 19.19 8.82
CA MET A 89 -10.58 19.46 10.25
C MET A 89 -9.82 20.73 10.58
N ASP A 90 -10.09 21.33 11.74
CA ASP A 90 -9.30 22.46 12.18
C ASP A 90 -7.87 22.08 12.56
N VAL A 91 -6.97 23.05 12.54
CA VAL A 91 -5.53 22.85 12.81
C VAL A 91 -5.25 22.46 14.27
N THR A 92 -6.22 22.62 15.17
CA THR A 92 -6.04 22.32 16.59
C THR A 92 -6.32 20.86 16.92
N LYS A 93 -6.88 20.11 15.95
CA LYS A 93 -7.29 18.70 16.04
C LYS A 93 -8.29 18.33 17.13
N ASN A 94 -8.64 19.29 17.97
CA ASN A 94 -9.72 19.06 18.96
C ASN A 94 -11.09 19.35 18.38
N GLY A 95 -10.94 19.22 17.18
CA GLY A 95 -11.58 19.86 16.55
C GLY A 95 -12.95 20.01 16.03
N ASN A 96 -13.05 21.01 15.21
CA ASN A 96 -14.27 21.28 14.50
C ASN A 96 -14.14 20.75 13.08
N SER A 97 -15.21 20.28 12.51
CA SER A 97 -15.30 20.05 11.07
C SER A 97 -15.25 21.40 10.37
N ILE A 98 -14.53 21.46 9.23
CA ILE A 98 -14.45 22.64 8.38
C ILE A 98 -15.23 22.39 7.10
N ILE A 99 -16.04 23.37 6.67
CA ILE A 99 -16.66 23.34 5.35
C ILE A 99 -15.55 23.49 4.31
N ALA A 100 -15.16 22.39 3.68
CA ALA A 100 -14.01 22.35 2.80
C ALA A 100 -14.31 22.94 1.43
N ASP A 101 -13.32 23.66 0.87
CA ASP A 101 -13.26 23.93 -0.54
C ASP A 101 -12.69 22.70 -1.26
N THR A 102 -13.55 21.98 -1.95
CA THR A 102 -13.18 20.78 -2.70
C THR A 102 -12.79 21.06 -4.15
N ALA A 103 -12.89 22.33 -4.58
CA ALA A 103 -12.51 22.72 -5.93
C ALA A 103 -10.98 22.69 -6.08
N PHE A 104 -10.50 21.96 -7.06
CA PHE A 104 -9.09 21.93 -7.46
C PHE A 104 -9.00 21.93 -9.00
N ALA A 105 -8.14 22.78 -9.54
CA ALA A 105 -7.93 22.88 -10.99
C ALA A 105 -6.88 21.84 -11.42
N TRP A 106 -7.33 20.66 -11.81
CA TRP A 106 -6.47 19.60 -12.34
C TRP A 106 -5.91 19.99 -13.71
N THR A 107 -4.60 19.90 -13.89
CA THR A 107 -3.89 20.24 -15.14
C THR A 107 -3.25 19.03 -15.81
N ALA A 108 -2.93 17.97 -15.08
CA ALA A 108 -2.39 16.73 -15.61
C ALA A 108 -3.48 15.85 -16.28
N MET A 109 -4.27 16.44 -17.16
CA MET A 109 -5.46 15.83 -17.78
C MET A 109 -5.17 14.62 -18.68
N ASN A 110 -3.92 14.41 -19.11
CA ASN A 110 -3.52 13.33 -20.02
C ASN A 110 -2.84 12.15 -19.31
N TYR A 111 -2.91 12.11 -18.00
CA TYR A 111 -2.35 11.01 -17.24
C TYR A 111 -3.19 9.73 -17.41
N SER A 112 -2.53 8.59 -17.48
CA SER A 112 -3.13 7.25 -17.50
C SER A 112 -2.41 6.34 -16.51
N THR A 113 -3.20 5.61 -15.71
CA THR A 113 -2.69 4.58 -14.81
C THR A 113 -1.87 3.54 -15.57
N PRO A 114 -0.68 3.14 -15.10
CA PRO A 114 0.14 2.14 -15.79
C PRO A 114 -0.55 0.78 -15.87
N ASN A 115 -0.20 -0.01 -16.89
CA ASN A 115 -0.65 -1.39 -16.99
C ASN A 115 -0.10 -2.21 -15.81
N TRP A 116 -0.85 -3.21 -15.36
CA TRP A 116 -0.50 -4.05 -14.22
C TRP A 116 0.90 -4.69 -14.32
N ASP A 117 1.32 -5.10 -15.51
CA ASP A 117 2.62 -5.71 -15.78
C ASP A 117 3.80 -4.71 -15.78
N GLU A 118 3.52 -3.40 -15.73
CA GLU A 118 4.52 -2.33 -15.68
C GLU A 118 4.68 -1.72 -14.28
N ILE A 119 3.77 -2.04 -13.35
CA ILE A 119 3.74 -1.46 -12.02
C ILE A 119 5.00 -1.82 -11.22
N VAL A 120 5.60 -0.80 -10.62
CA VAL A 120 6.63 -0.87 -9.57
C VAL A 120 6.22 0.09 -8.48
N ILE A 121 5.90 -0.44 -7.29
CA ILE A 121 5.36 0.31 -6.17
C ILE A 121 6.49 0.79 -5.25
N TYR A 122 6.39 2.04 -4.82
CA TYR A 122 7.17 2.61 -3.72
C TYR A 122 6.23 2.96 -2.58
N GLU A 123 6.29 2.20 -1.49
CA GLU A 123 5.51 2.46 -0.28
C GLU A 123 6.19 3.55 0.54
N LEU A 124 5.44 4.56 0.97
CA LEU A 124 5.97 5.66 1.77
C LEU A 124 5.00 6.15 2.85
N HIS A 125 5.57 6.56 3.98
CA HIS A 125 4.89 7.26 5.07
C HIS A 125 5.22 8.75 5.00
N VAL A 126 4.21 9.60 4.74
CA VAL A 126 4.40 11.04 4.54
C VAL A 126 5.12 11.69 5.73
N GLY A 127 4.66 11.39 6.95
CA GLY A 127 5.15 12.03 8.18
C GLY A 127 6.61 11.79 8.51
N SER A 128 7.20 10.67 8.06
CA SER A 128 8.60 10.33 8.32
C SER A 128 9.48 10.28 7.07
N PHE A 129 8.94 10.62 5.90
CA PHE A 129 9.68 10.54 4.64
C PHE A 129 10.78 11.60 4.52
N LEU A 130 10.42 12.86 4.74
CA LEU A 130 11.35 13.98 4.77
C LEU A 130 10.71 15.09 5.62
N PHE A 131 11.37 15.49 6.70
CA PHE A 131 10.84 16.50 7.61
C PHE A 131 10.80 17.90 6.97
N ASP A 132 9.78 18.64 7.35
CA ASP A 132 9.56 20.02 6.94
C ASP A 132 9.42 20.88 8.20
N PRO A 133 10.46 21.64 8.57
CA PRO A 133 10.38 22.53 9.72
C PRO A 133 9.30 23.62 9.61
N ALA A 134 8.79 23.85 8.39
CA ALA A 134 7.71 24.81 8.14
C ALA A 134 6.31 24.18 8.23
N SER A 135 6.20 22.84 8.33
CA SER A 135 4.91 22.17 8.52
C SER A 135 4.38 22.40 9.94
N LEU A 136 3.07 22.22 10.13
CA LEU A 136 2.40 22.42 11.43
C LEU A 136 2.99 21.56 12.55
N SER A 137 3.40 20.34 12.22
CA SER A 137 3.99 19.39 13.18
C SER A 137 5.51 19.37 13.21
N GLY A 138 6.18 20.08 12.31
CA GLY A 138 7.63 19.94 12.07
C GLY A 138 8.02 18.59 11.46
N ARG A 139 7.04 17.81 10.96
CA ARG A 139 7.19 16.50 10.33
C ARG A 139 7.07 16.60 8.82
N GLY A 140 7.17 15.46 8.13
CA GLY A 140 6.95 15.38 6.69
C GLY A 140 5.56 15.88 6.27
N SER A 141 5.49 16.40 5.06
CA SER A 141 4.27 16.92 4.44
C SER A 141 4.16 16.45 3.00
N PHE A 142 3.00 16.64 2.37
CA PHE A 142 2.86 16.39 0.93
C PHE A 142 3.84 17.23 0.10
N THR A 143 4.18 18.45 0.55
CA THR A 143 5.18 19.29 -0.11
C THR A 143 6.57 18.65 -0.11
N THR A 144 6.99 18.03 0.99
CA THR A 144 8.29 17.35 1.03
C THR A 144 8.30 16.07 0.21
N VAL A 145 7.19 15.33 0.13
CA VAL A 145 7.05 14.21 -0.80
C VAL A 145 7.17 14.68 -2.26
N ILE A 146 6.47 15.76 -2.62
CA ILE A 146 6.55 16.36 -3.97
C ILE A 146 8.00 16.68 -4.35
N SER A 147 8.80 17.19 -3.43
CA SER A 147 10.21 17.53 -3.69
C SER A 147 11.08 16.32 -4.07
N LYS A 148 10.65 15.11 -3.70
CA LYS A 148 11.35 13.83 -3.98
C LYS A 148 10.75 13.03 -5.14
N LEU A 149 9.60 13.43 -5.69
CA LEU A 149 9.02 12.74 -6.84
C LEU A 149 9.95 12.64 -8.06
N PRO A 150 10.74 13.69 -8.42
CA PRO A 150 11.72 13.56 -9.50
C PRO A 150 12.78 12.48 -9.25
N TYR A 151 13.23 12.31 -8.00
CA TYR A 151 14.13 11.21 -7.63
C TYR A 151 13.47 9.83 -7.81
N LEU A 152 12.21 9.67 -7.40
CA LEU A 152 11.48 8.41 -7.57
C LEU A 152 11.23 8.10 -9.06
N ALA A 153 10.93 9.11 -9.88
CA ALA A 153 10.78 8.95 -11.32
C ALA A 153 12.10 8.52 -11.98
N ASP A 154 13.24 9.13 -11.59
CA ASP A 154 14.58 8.77 -12.07
C ASP A 154 14.98 7.34 -11.65
N LEU A 155 14.57 6.91 -10.45
CA LEU A 155 14.74 5.53 -10.00
C LEU A 155 13.94 4.55 -10.87
N GLY A 156 12.88 4.99 -11.52
CA GLY A 156 11.99 4.21 -12.37
C GLY A 156 10.69 3.78 -11.70
N ILE A 157 10.37 4.33 -10.53
CA ILE A 157 9.09 4.13 -9.85
C ILE A 157 7.97 4.76 -10.70
N ASN A 158 6.85 4.06 -10.81
CA ASN A 158 5.66 4.56 -11.49
C ASN A 158 4.37 4.45 -10.67
N VAL A 159 4.48 3.98 -9.43
CA VAL A 159 3.37 3.97 -8.46
C VAL A 159 3.92 4.31 -7.08
N ILE A 160 3.37 5.32 -6.42
CA ILE A 160 3.57 5.51 -4.98
C ILE A 160 2.37 4.97 -4.22
N HIS A 161 2.63 4.19 -3.17
CA HIS A 161 1.64 3.77 -2.18
C HIS A 161 1.81 4.68 -0.96
N VAL A 162 0.86 5.58 -0.78
CA VAL A 162 0.82 6.51 0.36
C VAL A 162 0.13 5.80 1.51
N MET A 163 0.85 5.53 2.59
CA MET A 163 0.31 5.01 3.84
C MET A 163 -0.82 5.91 4.35
N PRO A 164 -1.73 5.45 5.24
CA PRO A 164 -2.95 6.17 5.55
C PRO A 164 -2.69 7.64 5.94
N ALA A 165 -3.30 8.55 5.22
CA ALA A 165 -3.21 10.00 5.43
C ALA A 165 -4.60 10.63 5.66
N ALA A 166 -5.59 9.81 6.07
CA ALA A 166 -6.80 10.30 6.68
C ALA A 166 -6.48 10.89 8.06
N GLU A 167 -7.32 11.80 8.54
CA GLU A 167 -7.10 12.48 9.83
C GLU A 167 -7.04 11.47 10.99
N PHE A 168 -6.00 11.59 11.81
CA PHE A 168 -5.75 10.75 12.98
C PHE A 168 -5.49 11.60 14.23
N PRO A 169 -5.73 11.10 15.46
CA PRO A 169 -5.36 11.79 16.69
C PRO A 169 -3.84 11.97 16.77
N SER A 170 -3.39 13.05 17.38
CA SER A 170 -1.98 13.38 17.61
C SER A 170 -1.29 14.10 16.43
N SER A 171 -0.04 14.53 16.66
CA SER A 171 0.76 15.28 15.68
C SER A 171 1.52 14.40 14.69
N TYR A 172 1.59 13.09 14.93
CA TYR A 172 2.17 12.07 14.03
C TYR A 172 1.59 10.70 14.35
N SER A 173 1.51 9.86 13.36
CA SER A 173 1.07 8.47 13.44
C SER A 173 1.44 7.76 12.16
N ALA A 174 1.55 6.44 12.20
CA ALA A 174 1.61 5.61 11.00
C ALA A 174 0.30 5.68 10.16
N GLY A 175 -0.77 6.25 10.73
CA GLY A 175 -2.04 6.48 10.06
C GLY A 175 -3.09 5.38 10.25
N TYR A 176 -2.73 4.24 10.84
CA TYR A 176 -3.66 3.11 11.04
C TYR A 176 -4.59 3.27 12.26
N ASN A 177 -4.80 4.49 12.69
CA ASN A 177 -5.75 4.86 13.75
C ASN A 177 -6.61 6.06 13.35
N PRO A 178 -7.27 6.03 12.17
CA PRO A 178 -8.00 7.18 11.67
C PRO A 178 -9.19 7.53 12.56
N SER A 179 -9.39 8.83 12.83
CA SER A 179 -10.55 9.37 13.55
C SER A 179 -11.63 9.90 12.61
N ASP A 180 -11.23 10.47 11.48
CA ASP A 180 -12.11 11.13 10.52
C ASP A 180 -11.72 10.74 9.09
N ILE A 181 -12.31 9.64 8.58
CA ILE A 181 -11.82 8.97 7.34
C ILE A 181 -12.04 9.76 6.05
N PHE A 182 -12.92 10.77 6.05
CA PHE A 182 -13.11 11.66 4.88
C PHE A 182 -12.20 12.90 4.93
N ALA A 183 -11.61 13.22 6.09
CA ALA A 183 -10.69 14.33 6.21
C ALA A 183 -9.25 13.89 5.90
N ILE A 184 -8.51 14.77 5.24
CA ILE A 184 -7.07 14.56 4.98
C ILE A 184 -6.27 15.21 6.09
N GLU A 185 -5.27 14.47 6.60
CA GLU A 185 -4.39 14.87 7.69
C GLU A 185 -3.86 16.29 7.52
N VAL A 186 -4.28 17.16 8.44
CA VAL A 186 -3.99 18.59 8.37
C VAL A 186 -2.49 18.89 8.51
N ASN A 187 -1.75 18.08 9.31
CA ASN A 187 -0.30 18.25 9.44
C ASN A 187 0.47 17.89 8.18
N TYR A 188 -0.11 17.10 7.28
CA TYR A 188 0.48 16.78 5.98
C TYR A 188 0.18 17.82 4.91
N GLY A 189 -0.73 18.79 5.19
CA GLY A 189 -1.12 19.85 4.29
C GLY A 189 -2.57 19.83 3.83
N GLY A 190 -3.38 18.92 4.42
CA GLY A 190 -4.81 18.82 4.16
C GLY A 190 -5.18 18.54 2.69
N PRO A 191 -6.45 18.77 2.31
CA PRO A 191 -6.94 18.42 0.97
C PRO A 191 -6.16 19.08 -0.17
N LYS A 192 -5.80 20.35 -0.05
CA LYS A 192 -5.06 21.08 -1.10
C LYS A 192 -3.64 20.55 -1.29
N GLY A 193 -2.97 20.20 -0.18
CA GLY A 193 -1.64 19.58 -0.23
C GLY A 193 -1.68 18.21 -0.90
N PHE A 194 -2.68 17.41 -0.60
CA PHE A 194 -2.84 16.10 -1.22
C PHE A 194 -3.16 16.19 -2.72
N HIS A 195 -4.05 17.12 -3.12
CA HIS A 195 -4.30 17.38 -4.54
C HIS A 195 -3.02 17.78 -5.28
N ALA A 196 -2.19 18.64 -4.67
CA ALA A 196 -0.91 19.05 -5.26
C ALA A 196 0.06 17.85 -5.39
N LEU A 197 0.05 16.90 -4.43
CA LEU A 197 0.84 15.67 -4.53
C LEU A 197 0.39 14.81 -5.71
N VAL A 198 -0.92 14.55 -5.85
CA VAL A 198 -1.46 13.73 -6.94
C VAL A 198 -1.15 14.38 -8.29
N GLU A 199 -1.39 15.69 -8.43
CA GLU A 199 -1.08 16.46 -9.65
C GLU A 199 0.40 16.38 -10.03
N ALA A 200 1.31 16.57 -9.06
CA ALA A 200 2.74 16.50 -9.29
C ALA A 200 3.22 15.09 -9.65
N ALA A 201 2.62 14.06 -9.04
CA ALA A 201 2.91 12.66 -9.36
C ALA A 201 2.47 12.32 -10.79
N HIS A 202 1.24 12.70 -11.17
CA HIS A 202 0.71 12.50 -12.52
C HIS A 202 1.56 13.21 -13.58
N ALA A 203 2.05 14.42 -13.30
CA ALA A 203 2.94 15.17 -14.20
C ALA A 203 4.26 14.43 -14.49
N LEU A 204 4.69 13.54 -13.59
CA LEU A 204 5.87 12.69 -13.73
C LEU A 204 5.56 11.25 -14.17
N GLY A 205 4.30 10.94 -14.47
CA GLY A 205 3.86 9.60 -14.86
C GLY A 205 3.81 8.59 -13.71
N ILE A 206 3.63 9.08 -12.48
CA ILE A 206 3.55 8.28 -11.26
C ILE A 206 2.08 8.22 -10.79
N ALA A 207 1.55 7.01 -10.63
CA ALA A 207 0.24 6.76 -10.01
C ALA A 207 0.29 6.92 -8.48
N VAL A 208 -0.84 7.28 -7.90
CA VAL A 208 -0.99 7.41 -6.44
C VAL A 208 -2.02 6.39 -5.93
N ILE A 209 -1.58 5.43 -5.14
CA ILE A 209 -2.44 4.51 -4.38
C ILE A 209 -2.57 5.06 -2.96
N PHE A 210 -3.79 5.15 -2.47
CA PHE A 210 -4.11 5.56 -1.10
C PHE A 210 -4.45 4.35 -0.24
N ASP A 211 -3.97 4.34 1.00
CA ASP A 211 -4.25 3.28 1.97
C ASP A 211 -5.51 3.58 2.78
N VAL A 212 -6.48 2.68 2.78
CA VAL A 212 -7.74 2.82 3.48
C VAL A 212 -7.89 1.80 4.59
N VAL A 213 -8.27 2.26 5.79
CA VAL A 213 -8.46 1.46 7.00
C VAL A 213 -9.94 1.31 7.26
N TYR A 214 -10.51 0.14 6.95
CA TYR A 214 -11.94 -0.16 7.14
C TYR A 214 -12.20 -1.34 8.08
N ASN A 215 -11.15 -1.98 8.56
CA ASN A 215 -11.23 -3.09 9.52
C ASN A 215 -11.49 -2.59 10.95
N HIS A 216 -11.04 -1.39 11.29
CA HIS A 216 -11.27 -0.69 12.55
C HIS A 216 -11.12 0.83 12.33
N LEU A 217 -11.56 1.63 13.30
CA LEU A 217 -11.22 3.05 13.38
C LEU A 217 -10.40 3.32 14.65
N GLY A 218 -9.81 4.51 14.73
CA GLY A 218 -8.95 4.85 15.87
C GLY A 218 -9.71 4.78 17.21
N PRO A 219 -9.04 4.37 18.30
CA PRO A 219 -9.68 4.32 19.63
C PRO A 219 -9.80 5.69 20.29
N ASN A 220 -9.08 6.71 19.80
CA ASN A 220 -9.00 8.03 20.40
C ASN A 220 -9.60 9.09 19.47
N ASP A 221 -10.15 10.16 20.04
CA ASP A 221 -10.77 11.28 19.33
C ASP A 221 -11.85 10.84 18.31
N LEU A 222 -12.52 9.74 18.57
CA LEU A 222 -13.46 9.09 17.68
C LEU A 222 -14.89 9.52 18.01
N ASP A 223 -15.35 10.63 17.42
CA ASP A 223 -16.71 11.14 17.62
C ASP A 223 -17.79 10.18 17.08
N LEU A 224 -17.44 9.24 16.21
CA LEU A 224 -18.32 8.17 15.75
C LEU A 224 -18.73 7.21 16.87
N TRP A 225 -17.94 7.13 17.96
CA TRP A 225 -18.28 6.29 19.11
C TRP A 225 -19.51 6.84 19.82
N VAL A 226 -20.54 5.99 19.93
CA VAL A 226 -21.86 6.37 20.50
C VAL A 226 -22.35 7.69 19.88
N PHE A 227 -22.32 7.78 18.54
CA PHE A 227 -22.48 9.02 17.78
C PHE A 227 -23.77 9.76 18.12
N ASP A 228 -24.90 9.06 18.15
CA ASP A 228 -26.22 9.65 18.44
C ASP A 228 -26.72 9.38 19.85
N GLY A 229 -25.82 8.94 20.74
CA GLY A 229 -26.13 8.63 22.13
C GLY A 229 -26.74 7.25 22.36
N TRP A 230 -27.04 6.49 21.30
CA TRP A 230 -27.47 5.10 21.43
C TRP A 230 -26.26 4.16 21.46
N SER A 231 -26.32 3.16 22.36
CA SER A 231 -25.39 2.02 22.35
C SER A 231 -26.09 0.77 22.88
N GLN A 232 -25.52 -0.38 22.62
CA GLN A 232 -25.91 -1.66 23.17
C GLN A 232 -24.67 -2.32 23.77
N ASN A 233 -24.82 -2.99 24.92
CA ASN A 233 -23.73 -3.65 25.65
C ASN A 233 -22.55 -2.71 26.02
N ASN A 234 -22.82 -1.41 26.15
CA ASN A 234 -21.80 -0.34 26.35
C ASN A 234 -20.75 -0.26 25.25
N LEU A 235 -21.10 -0.64 24.01
CA LEU A 235 -20.22 -0.61 22.84
C LEU A 235 -20.54 0.58 21.91
N GLY A 236 -19.91 0.63 20.75
CA GLY A 236 -19.73 1.80 19.89
C GLY A 236 -20.96 2.45 19.24
N GLY A 237 -22.16 1.88 19.40
CA GLY A 237 -23.38 2.50 18.89
C GLY A 237 -23.66 2.25 17.41
N ILE A 238 -24.20 3.24 16.71
CA ILE A 238 -24.75 3.04 15.36
C ILE A 238 -23.73 2.73 14.28
N TYR A 239 -22.47 3.12 14.43
CA TYR A 239 -21.41 2.88 13.44
C TYR A 239 -20.68 1.56 13.62
N PHE A 240 -20.72 0.96 14.82
CA PHE A 240 -19.89 -0.19 15.17
C PHE A 240 -20.73 -1.41 15.57
N TYR A 241 -20.14 -2.59 15.48
CA TYR A 241 -20.74 -3.78 16.07
C TYR A 241 -20.93 -3.58 17.58
N ASN A 242 -22.08 -4.03 18.09
CA ASN A 242 -22.42 -3.95 19.51
C ASN A 242 -22.45 -5.35 20.16
N ASP A 243 -21.59 -6.24 19.69
CA ASP A 243 -21.36 -7.60 20.18
C ASP A 243 -19.87 -7.97 20.04
N ALA A 244 -19.50 -9.22 20.25
CA ALA A 244 -18.11 -9.68 20.22
C ALA A 244 -17.38 -9.38 18.89
N ARG A 245 -18.11 -9.15 17.79
CA ARG A 245 -17.53 -8.79 16.49
C ARG A 245 -16.89 -7.41 16.48
N CYS A 246 -17.15 -6.53 17.48
CA CYS A 246 -16.53 -5.21 17.56
C CYS A 246 -15.00 -5.28 17.74
N ALA A 247 -14.50 -6.35 18.38
CA ALA A 247 -13.11 -6.49 18.77
C ALA A 247 -12.18 -6.73 17.58
N THR A 248 -11.06 -6.00 17.58
CA THR A 248 -9.90 -6.21 16.72
C THR A 248 -8.65 -6.13 17.59
N PRO A 249 -7.45 -6.53 17.12
CA PRO A 249 -6.22 -6.37 17.91
C PRO A 249 -5.90 -4.93 18.30
N TRP A 250 -6.47 -3.96 17.59
CA TRP A 250 -6.15 -2.53 17.75
C TRP A 250 -7.18 -1.77 18.59
N ALA A 251 -8.48 -2.14 18.48
CA ALA A 251 -9.58 -1.50 19.18
C ALA A 251 -10.89 -2.26 19.03
N ASP A 252 -11.89 -1.94 19.88
CA ASP A 252 -13.27 -2.44 19.80
C ASP A 252 -14.13 -1.59 18.84
N THR A 253 -13.53 -1.17 17.71
CA THR A 253 -14.11 -0.20 16.78
C THR A 253 -14.28 -0.75 15.36
N ARG A 254 -14.54 -2.07 15.23
CA ARG A 254 -14.89 -2.63 13.92
C ARG A 254 -16.24 -2.06 13.47
N PRO A 255 -16.29 -1.42 12.28
CA PRO A 255 -17.55 -0.91 11.72
C PRO A 255 -18.58 -2.04 11.55
N ASP A 256 -19.86 -1.73 11.77
CA ASP A 256 -20.94 -2.71 11.62
C ASP A 256 -21.34 -2.87 10.15
N TYR A 257 -20.66 -3.78 9.46
CA TYR A 257 -20.91 -4.05 8.03
C TYR A 257 -22.31 -4.64 7.76
N GLY A 258 -23.04 -5.08 8.79
CA GLY A 258 -24.43 -5.51 8.70
C GLY A 258 -25.41 -4.35 8.52
N ARG A 259 -24.99 -3.09 8.80
CA ARG A 259 -25.83 -1.90 8.62
C ARG A 259 -25.60 -1.27 7.25
N GLY A 260 -26.68 -1.07 6.51
CA GLY A 260 -26.63 -0.48 5.16
C GLY A 260 -25.98 0.89 5.15
N GLU A 261 -26.28 1.74 6.13
CA GLU A 261 -25.75 3.09 6.26
C GLU A 261 -24.23 3.09 6.53
N VAL A 262 -23.72 2.15 7.33
CA VAL A 262 -22.29 1.99 7.60
C VAL A 262 -21.55 1.47 6.35
N ARG A 263 -22.12 0.47 5.67
CA ARG A 263 -21.54 0.02 4.38
C ARG A 263 -21.51 1.14 3.36
N GLN A 264 -22.57 1.96 3.29
CA GLN A 264 -22.60 3.11 2.39
C GLN A 264 -21.52 4.13 2.77
N PHE A 265 -21.34 4.44 4.06
CA PHE A 265 -20.31 5.34 4.56
C PHE A 265 -18.91 4.91 4.10
N LEU A 266 -18.55 3.63 4.26
CA LEU A 266 -17.25 3.10 3.84
C LEU A 266 -17.10 3.06 2.32
N ARG A 267 -18.15 2.65 1.60
CA ARG A 267 -18.17 2.66 0.13
C ARG A 267 -18.03 4.08 -0.43
N ASP A 268 -18.75 5.05 0.13
CA ASP A 268 -18.68 6.44 -0.30
C ASP A 268 -17.28 7.01 -0.04
N ASN A 269 -16.62 6.60 1.05
CA ASN A 269 -15.24 6.97 1.32
C ASN A 269 -14.26 6.40 0.27
N ALA A 270 -14.40 5.13 -0.10
CA ALA A 270 -13.55 4.54 -1.14
C ALA A 270 -13.69 5.28 -2.49
N LEU A 271 -14.93 5.59 -2.89
CA LEU A 271 -15.19 6.35 -4.11
C LEU A 271 -14.74 7.81 -4.02
N PHE A 272 -14.82 8.42 -2.84
CA PHE A 272 -14.33 9.77 -2.58
C PHE A 272 -12.82 9.90 -2.89
N TRP A 273 -11.98 8.99 -2.40
CA TRP A 273 -10.56 8.98 -2.72
C TRP A 273 -10.29 8.86 -4.21
N LEU A 274 -11.02 7.98 -4.91
CA LEU A 274 -10.80 7.72 -6.34
C LEU A 274 -11.36 8.82 -7.25
N GLN A 275 -12.48 9.44 -6.88
CA GLN A 275 -13.19 10.37 -7.76
C GLN A 275 -12.85 11.83 -7.46
N GLN A 276 -12.87 12.23 -6.18
CA GLN A 276 -12.63 13.61 -5.80
C GLN A 276 -11.14 13.93 -5.69
N HIS A 277 -10.37 13.01 -5.10
CA HIS A 277 -8.92 13.19 -4.95
C HIS A 277 -8.11 12.58 -6.10
N GLN A 278 -8.77 11.95 -7.06
CA GLN A 278 -8.18 11.34 -8.26
C GLN A 278 -7.06 10.33 -7.97
N CYS A 279 -7.08 9.67 -6.80
CA CYS A 279 -6.19 8.54 -6.55
C CYS A 279 -6.36 7.48 -7.64
N ASP A 280 -5.26 6.84 -8.03
CA ASP A 280 -5.24 5.81 -9.08
C ASP A 280 -5.56 4.43 -8.55
N GLY A 281 -5.60 4.29 -7.24
CA GLY A 281 -5.96 3.03 -6.60
C GLY A 281 -6.10 3.17 -5.10
N LEU A 282 -6.52 2.05 -4.50
CA LEU A 282 -6.63 1.88 -3.07
C LEU A 282 -5.93 0.59 -2.63
N ARG A 283 -5.19 0.67 -1.53
CA ARG A 283 -4.81 -0.52 -0.75
C ARG A 283 -5.73 -0.59 0.46
N PHE A 284 -6.31 -1.76 0.70
CA PHE A 284 -7.20 -2.01 1.82
C PHE A 284 -6.43 -2.71 2.92
N ASP A 285 -6.36 -2.03 4.06
CA ASP A 285 -5.69 -2.50 5.26
C ASP A 285 -6.40 -3.71 5.85
N ALA A 286 -5.63 -4.70 6.28
CA ALA A 286 -6.02 -5.86 7.06
C ALA A 286 -7.41 -6.43 6.69
N THR A 287 -7.63 -6.75 5.40
CA THR A 287 -8.92 -7.25 4.89
C THR A 287 -9.35 -8.55 5.56
N GLY A 288 -8.41 -9.33 6.10
CA GLY A 288 -8.72 -10.48 6.94
C GLY A 288 -9.66 -10.13 8.08
N TRP A 289 -9.45 -8.96 8.73
CA TRP A 289 -10.27 -8.48 9.85
C TRP A 289 -11.59 -7.82 9.42
N ILE A 290 -11.78 -7.53 8.15
CA ILE A 290 -13.07 -7.11 7.59
C ILE A 290 -13.99 -8.33 7.38
N ARG A 291 -13.42 -9.44 6.90
CA ARG A 291 -14.16 -10.63 6.45
C ARG A 291 -14.27 -11.74 7.51
N ASN A 292 -13.48 -11.67 8.58
CA ASN A 292 -13.43 -12.68 9.63
C ASN A 292 -13.17 -12.02 10.99
N VAL A 293 -13.74 -12.59 12.05
CA VAL A 293 -13.64 -12.01 13.42
C VAL A 293 -12.19 -12.03 13.91
N ASP A 294 -11.46 -13.11 13.64
CA ASP A 294 -10.08 -13.33 14.08
C ASP A 294 -9.02 -13.00 13.01
N GLY A 295 -9.45 -12.58 11.83
CA GLY A 295 -8.56 -12.21 10.73
C GLY A 295 -7.93 -13.41 9.98
N TYR A 296 -8.33 -14.65 10.30
CA TYR A 296 -7.75 -15.88 9.74
C TYR A 296 -8.73 -16.66 8.84
N ASN A 297 -8.28 -17.79 8.26
CA ASN A 297 -9.09 -18.68 7.43
C ASN A 297 -9.42 -20.02 8.14
N ASN A 298 -9.23 -20.12 9.44
CA ASN A 298 -9.18 -21.38 10.17
C ASN A 298 -10.55 -21.88 10.61
N ASP A 299 -11.53 -21.01 10.81
CA ASP A 299 -12.90 -21.38 11.21
C ASP A 299 -13.94 -20.57 10.43
N PRO A 300 -14.81 -21.22 9.62
CA PRO A 300 -15.89 -20.53 8.91
C PRO A 300 -16.97 -19.91 9.82
N ASN A 301 -17.05 -20.31 11.10
CA ASN A 301 -17.98 -19.69 12.05
C ASN A 301 -17.56 -18.27 12.43
N ASP A 302 -16.29 -17.92 12.24
CA ASP A 302 -15.75 -16.59 12.47
C ASP A 302 -15.86 -15.68 11.25
N ASP A 303 -16.37 -16.16 10.13
CA ASP A 303 -16.58 -15.35 8.95
C ASP A 303 -17.62 -14.26 9.19
N ILE A 304 -17.37 -13.08 8.61
CA ILE A 304 -18.28 -11.94 8.59
C ILE A 304 -18.80 -11.75 7.15
N PRO A 305 -19.93 -12.40 6.79
CA PRO A 305 -20.46 -12.35 5.43
C PRO A 305 -20.77 -10.94 4.93
N ASP A 306 -21.19 -10.04 5.85
CA ASP A 306 -21.46 -8.64 5.53
C ASP A 306 -20.17 -7.87 5.20
N GLY A 307 -19.06 -8.20 5.87
CA GLY A 307 -17.73 -7.66 5.56
C GLY A 307 -17.24 -8.13 4.18
N TRP A 308 -17.41 -9.42 3.88
CA TRP A 308 -17.14 -9.94 2.53
C TRP A 308 -17.98 -9.24 1.47
N GLY A 309 -19.28 -9.09 1.72
CA GLY A 309 -20.20 -8.38 0.85
C GLY A 309 -19.85 -6.91 0.64
N LEU A 310 -19.28 -6.24 1.65
CA LEU A 310 -18.76 -4.88 1.53
C LEU A 310 -17.57 -4.82 0.57
N LEU A 311 -16.59 -5.72 0.72
CA LEU A 311 -15.42 -5.80 -0.17
C LEU A 311 -15.84 -6.04 -1.63
N GLN A 312 -16.79 -6.97 -1.83
CA GLN A 312 -17.37 -7.22 -3.15
C GLN A 312 -18.07 -5.97 -3.71
N TRP A 313 -18.88 -5.30 -2.93
CA TRP A 313 -19.62 -4.12 -3.38
C TRP A 313 -18.68 -2.99 -3.79
N ILE A 314 -17.69 -2.65 -2.97
CA ILE A 314 -16.73 -1.59 -3.28
C ILE A 314 -15.95 -1.93 -4.57
N ASN A 315 -15.40 -3.14 -4.68
CA ASN A 315 -14.67 -3.57 -5.87
C ASN A 315 -15.58 -3.57 -7.11
N GLY A 316 -16.84 -3.98 -6.99
CA GLY A 316 -17.82 -3.95 -8.07
C GLY A 316 -18.14 -2.54 -8.56
N GLU A 317 -18.30 -1.58 -7.63
CA GLU A 317 -18.48 -0.16 -7.95
C GLU A 317 -17.27 0.43 -8.67
N ILE A 318 -16.06 0.12 -8.19
CA ILE A 318 -14.81 0.56 -8.81
C ILE A 318 -14.70 -0.02 -10.22
N GLN A 319 -14.87 -1.35 -10.36
CA GLN A 319 -14.78 -2.03 -11.65
C GLN A 319 -15.82 -1.51 -12.67
N SER A 320 -17.02 -1.16 -12.21
CA SER A 320 -18.07 -0.66 -13.12
C SER A 320 -17.87 0.80 -13.54
N ARG A 321 -17.31 1.63 -12.67
CA ARG A 321 -17.16 3.08 -12.89
C ARG A 321 -15.80 3.46 -13.45
N GLN A 322 -14.74 2.83 -12.93
CA GLN A 322 -13.34 3.18 -13.17
C GLN A 322 -12.47 1.92 -13.23
N PRO A 323 -12.66 1.02 -14.24
CA PRO A 323 -12.00 -0.30 -14.30
C PRO A 323 -10.46 -0.24 -14.42
N TRP A 324 -9.91 0.93 -14.68
CA TRP A 324 -8.47 1.19 -14.74
C TRP A 324 -7.84 1.46 -13.38
N LYS A 325 -8.64 1.63 -12.31
CA LYS A 325 -8.12 1.87 -10.96
C LYS A 325 -7.57 0.60 -10.35
N ILE A 326 -6.50 0.76 -9.58
CA ILE A 326 -5.78 -0.32 -8.90
C ILE A 326 -6.45 -0.61 -7.56
N THR A 327 -6.76 -1.88 -7.28
CA THR A 327 -7.23 -2.30 -5.96
C THR A 327 -6.34 -3.41 -5.42
N ILE A 328 -5.76 -3.19 -4.24
CA ILE A 328 -4.84 -4.12 -3.58
C ILE A 328 -5.38 -4.43 -2.18
N ALA A 329 -5.43 -5.70 -1.82
CA ALA A 329 -5.77 -6.13 -0.47
C ALA A 329 -4.52 -6.50 0.33
N GLU A 330 -4.48 -6.13 1.59
CA GLU A 330 -3.63 -6.79 2.56
C GLU A 330 -4.48 -7.81 3.32
N ASP A 331 -4.37 -9.09 2.95
CA ASP A 331 -5.10 -10.17 3.61
C ASP A 331 -4.19 -11.07 4.46
N MET A 332 -2.96 -11.26 4.01
CA MET A 332 -1.88 -12.02 4.68
C MET A 332 -2.22 -13.50 4.95
N GLN A 333 -3.27 -14.03 4.33
CA GLN A 333 -3.69 -15.44 4.46
C GLN A 333 -3.50 -16.26 3.18
N ASP A 334 -2.86 -15.67 2.15
CA ASP A 334 -2.71 -16.29 0.82
C ASP A 334 -4.03 -16.84 0.24
N ASN A 335 -5.14 -16.16 0.53
CA ASN A 335 -6.49 -16.55 0.12
C ASN A 335 -6.76 -16.13 -1.34
N GLU A 336 -6.78 -17.08 -2.28
CA GLU A 336 -7.01 -16.76 -3.69
C GLU A 336 -8.38 -16.13 -3.99
N TYR A 337 -9.38 -16.29 -3.09
CA TYR A 337 -10.70 -15.68 -3.27
C TYR A 337 -10.69 -14.16 -3.12
N ILE A 338 -9.68 -13.58 -2.49
CA ILE A 338 -9.50 -12.13 -2.42
C ILE A 338 -9.41 -11.52 -3.82
N THR A 339 -8.64 -12.13 -4.70
CA THR A 339 -8.42 -11.64 -6.07
C THR A 339 -9.28 -12.36 -7.12
N LYS A 340 -10.05 -13.37 -6.71
CA LYS A 340 -10.94 -14.09 -7.60
C LYS A 340 -12.10 -13.21 -8.07
N ASN A 341 -12.55 -13.42 -9.30
CA ASN A 341 -13.69 -12.71 -9.86
C ASN A 341 -14.96 -12.88 -9.00
N GLN A 342 -15.73 -11.82 -8.83
CA GLN A 342 -16.96 -11.80 -8.01
C GLN A 342 -18.01 -12.81 -8.49
N GLY A 343 -18.15 -13.00 -9.81
CA GLY A 343 -19.06 -14.00 -10.39
C GLY A 343 -18.72 -15.44 -10.00
N MET A 344 -17.51 -15.67 -9.47
CA MET A 344 -17.04 -16.95 -8.94
C MET A 344 -16.95 -16.95 -7.39
N GLY A 345 -17.57 -15.98 -6.73
CA GLY A 345 -17.63 -15.84 -5.28
C GLY A 345 -16.43 -15.09 -4.66
N GLY A 346 -15.50 -14.56 -5.46
CA GLY A 346 -14.36 -13.79 -4.98
C GLY A 346 -14.70 -12.37 -4.55
N ALA A 347 -13.78 -11.71 -3.85
CA ALA A 347 -13.91 -10.30 -3.46
C ALA A 347 -13.62 -9.32 -4.61
N GLY A 348 -12.90 -9.75 -5.65
CA GLY A 348 -12.69 -9.00 -6.87
C GLY A 348 -11.56 -7.95 -6.82
N PHE A 349 -10.62 -8.06 -5.89
CA PHE A 349 -9.42 -7.22 -5.90
C PHE A 349 -8.54 -7.52 -7.11
N GLY A 350 -7.83 -6.50 -7.61
CA GLY A 350 -6.86 -6.68 -8.69
C GLY A 350 -5.62 -7.43 -8.23
N SER A 351 -5.16 -7.20 -7.00
CA SER A 351 -3.99 -7.86 -6.41
C SER A 351 -4.11 -7.97 -4.89
N GLN A 352 -3.21 -8.77 -4.27
CA GLN A 352 -3.06 -8.83 -2.81
C GLN A 352 -1.59 -8.96 -2.41
N TRP A 353 -1.23 -8.58 -1.19
CA TRP A 353 0.10 -8.78 -0.65
C TRP A 353 0.43 -10.26 -0.49
N GLY A 354 1.63 -10.66 -0.93
CA GLY A 354 2.08 -12.06 -0.93
C GLY A 354 2.79 -12.45 0.36
N ALA A 355 2.05 -12.87 1.39
CA ALA A 355 2.60 -13.22 2.70
C ALA A 355 3.67 -14.32 2.63
N ALA A 356 3.40 -15.42 1.95
CA ALA A 356 4.36 -16.52 1.82
C ALA A 356 5.66 -16.06 1.15
N PHE A 357 5.60 -15.12 0.19
CA PHE A 357 6.79 -14.62 -0.49
C PHE A 357 7.68 -13.83 0.48
N VAL A 358 7.15 -12.77 1.12
CA VAL A 358 7.95 -11.90 2.00
C VAL A 358 8.59 -12.67 3.15
N HIS A 359 7.84 -13.51 3.84
CA HIS A 359 8.35 -14.27 4.98
C HIS A 359 9.43 -15.28 4.57
N THR A 360 9.28 -15.95 3.41
CA THR A 360 10.26 -16.93 2.93
C THR A 360 11.57 -16.26 2.49
N VAL A 361 11.50 -15.16 1.72
CA VAL A 361 12.72 -14.49 1.24
C VAL A 361 13.46 -13.79 2.38
N ARG A 362 12.75 -13.17 3.34
CA ARG A 362 13.35 -12.58 4.55
C ARG A 362 14.03 -13.67 5.40
N THR A 363 13.38 -14.82 5.59
CA THR A 363 13.96 -15.94 6.32
C THR A 363 15.26 -16.39 5.68
N ALA A 364 15.29 -16.60 4.36
CA ALA A 364 16.50 -16.99 3.65
C ALA A 364 17.62 -15.96 3.76
N ALA A 365 17.30 -14.66 3.76
CA ALA A 365 18.29 -13.59 3.93
C ALA A 365 18.87 -13.54 5.34
N LYS A 366 18.03 -13.71 6.36
CA LYS A 366 18.41 -13.55 7.78
C LYS A 366 19.27 -14.68 8.31
N LEU A 367 19.08 -15.92 7.83
CA LEU A 367 19.81 -17.08 8.32
C LEU A 367 21.33 -16.88 8.21
N PRO A 368 22.09 -16.95 9.33
CA PRO A 368 23.54 -16.74 9.31
C PRO A 368 24.29 -17.92 8.66
N ASP A 369 23.77 -19.16 8.85
CA ASP A 369 24.35 -20.37 8.27
C ASP A 369 23.73 -20.64 6.88
N ASP A 370 24.59 -20.70 5.87
CA ASP A 370 24.18 -21.01 4.50
C ASP A 370 23.50 -22.38 4.38
N ALA A 371 23.96 -23.38 5.15
CA ALA A 371 23.42 -24.72 5.12
C ALA A 371 21.95 -24.79 5.58
N ALA A 372 21.53 -23.86 6.43
CA ALA A 372 20.16 -23.80 6.95
C ALA A 372 19.15 -23.22 5.93
N ARG A 373 19.59 -22.60 4.84
CA ARG A 373 18.69 -22.03 3.82
C ARG A 373 18.00 -23.12 3.01
N ASN A 374 16.70 -22.99 2.85
CA ASN A 374 15.85 -23.95 2.13
C ASN A 374 15.57 -23.47 0.70
N MET A 375 16.29 -24.03 -0.28
CA MET A 375 16.14 -23.67 -1.69
C MET A 375 14.80 -24.13 -2.27
N THR A 376 14.26 -25.24 -1.76
CA THR A 376 12.93 -25.74 -2.18
C THR A 376 11.82 -24.78 -1.76
N ALA A 377 11.88 -24.23 -0.53
CA ALA A 377 10.92 -23.22 -0.08
C ALA A 377 10.98 -21.95 -0.94
N LEU A 378 12.21 -21.47 -1.25
CA LEU A 378 12.38 -20.33 -2.16
C LEU A 378 11.80 -20.61 -3.54
N ALA A 379 12.09 -21.77 -4.14
CA ALA A 379 11.53 -22.18 -5.42
C ALA A 379 9.99 -22.22 -5.41
N GLY A 380 9.41 -22.70 -4.31
CA GLY A 380 7.96 -22.75 -4.11
C GLY A 380 7.30 -21.38 -4.18
N VAL A 381 7.80 -20.40 -3.42
CA VAL A 381 7.22 -19.05 -3.39
C VAL A 381 7.50 -18.26 -4.67
N MET A 382 8.58 -18.57 -5.39
CA MET A 382 8.81 -17.99 -6.71
C MET A 382 7.73 -18.41 -7.71
N GLY A 383 7.28 -19.67 -7.66
CA GLY A 383 6.26 -20.21 -8.56
C GLY A 383 4.80 -19.89 -8.19
N GLN A 384 4.55 -19.37 -7.00
CA GLN A 384 3.19 -19.12 -6.48
C GLN A 384 2.45 -18.06 -7.31
N ARG A 385 1.17 -18.29 -7.57
CA ARG A 385 0.24 -17.36 -8.24
C ARG A 385 -1.17 -17.57 -7.69
N TYR A 386 -1.96 -16.49 -7.61
CA TYR A 386 -3.39 -16.60 -7.32
C TYR A 386 -4.17 -16.70 -8.63
N ASN A 387 -5.14 -17.57 -8.69
CA ASN A 387 -6.03 -17.78 -9.86
C ASN A 387 -5.27 -17.93 -11.20
N ARG A 388 -4.04 -18.43 -11.18
CA ARG A 388 -3.11 -18.55 -12.33
C ARG A 388 -2.66 -17.22 -12.94
N ASP A 389 -2.84 -16.11 -12.22
CA ASP A 389 -2.41 -14.79 -12.63
C ASP A 389 -1.27 -14.30 -11.72
N ALA A 390 -0.12 -14.00 -12.32
CA ALA A 390 1.06 -13.52 -11.62
C ALA A 390 0.85 -12.12 -11.02
N LEU A 391 0.04 -11.28 -11.68
CA LEU A 391 -0.16 -9.89 -11.29
C LEU A 391 -1.18 -9.73 -10.15
N GLN A 392 -1.85 -10.81 -9.75
CA GLN A 392 -2.70 -10.83 -8.56
C GLN A 392 -1.91 -10.89 -7.25
N ARG A 393 -0.59 -10.75 -7.31
CA ARG A 393 0.30 -10.81 -6.15
C ARG A 393 1.28 -9.63 -6.14
N VAL A 394 1.31 -8.88 -5.03
CA VAL A 394 2.39 -7.93 -4.73
C VAL A 394 3.52 -8.68 -4.03
N VAL A 395 4.75 -8.55 -4.53
CA VAL A 395 5.96 -9.18 -4.00
C VAL A 395 6.91 -8.14 -3.45
N TYR A 396 7.42 -8.36 -2.24
CA TYR A 396 8.26 -7.40 -1.53
C TYR A 396 9.15 -8.11 -0.51
N SER A 397 10.15 -7.41 0.01
CA SER A 397 11.02 -7.89 1.08
C SER A 397 11.03 -6.98 2.30
N GLU A 398 10.57 -5.74 2.15
CA GLU A 398 10.35 -4.77 3.22
C GLU A 398 9.02 -4.07 3.01
N SER A 399 8.35 -3.73 4.11
CA SER A 399 7.16 -2.88 4.21
C SER A 399 7.18 -2.17 5.55
N HIS A 400 6.25 -1.25 5.76
CA HIS A 400 6.12 -0.61 7.07
C HIS A 400 5.94 -1.65 8.19
N ASP A 401 5.11 -2.69 8.02
CA ASP A 401 4.87 -3.74 9.03
C ASP A 401 6.07 -4.64 9.30
N GLU A 402 6.77 -5.04 8.22
CA GLU A 402 7.93 -5.90 8.32
C GLU A 402 9.12 -5.23 9.01
N ASP A 403 9.11 -3.89 9.08
CA ASP A 403 10.21 -3.08 9.58
C ASP A 403 9.85 -2.26 10.84
N TYR A 404 8.58 -2.31 11.28
CA TYR A 404 8.06 -1.45 12.34
C TYR A 404 8.58 -1.83 13.72
N TYR A 405 9.16 -0.86 14.44
CA TYR A 405 9.75 -1.07 15.76
C TYR A 405 8.75 -1.57 16.81
N ALA A 406 7.49 -1.11 16.73
CA ALA A 406 6.47 -1.51 17.70
C ALA A 406 6.05 -2.98 17.56
N ASN A 407 6.28 -3.59 16.38
CA ASN A 407 6.10 -5.01 16.14
C ASN A 407 7.33 -5.84 16.56
N GLY A 408 8.38 -5.19 17.11
CA GLY A 408 9.65 -5.85 17.43
C GLY A 408 10.48 -6.18 16.18
N ASN A 409 10.16 -5.57 15.04
CA ASN A 409 10.80 -5.78 13.75
C ASN A 409 11.90 -4.73 13.47
N ALA A 410 12.67 -4.98 12.41
CA ALA A 410 13.67 -4.06 11.89
C ALA A 410 13.85 -4.25 10.38
N ARG A 411 14.47 -3.27 9.74
CA ARG A 411 14.88 -3.30 8.34
C ARG A 411 15.72 -4.55 8.04
N LEU A 412 15.60 -5.08 6.85
CA LEU A 412 16.26 -6.33 6.46
C LEU A 412 17.79 -6.30 6.67
N PRO A 413 18.54 -5.23 6.33
CA PRO A 413 19.98 -5.16 6.64
C PRO A 413 20.29 -5.32 8.12
N GLU A 414 19.51 -4.70 9.01
CA GLU A 414 19.65 -4.82 10.47
C GLU A 414 19.34 -6.23 10.98
N GLN A 415 18.29 -6.86 10.44
CA GLN A 415 17.94 -8.24 10.79
C GLN A 415 18.96 -9.27 10.30
N ILE A 416 19.66 -8.99 9.20
CA ILE A 416 20.74 -9.85 8.69
C ILE A 416 21.96 -9.80 9.61
N TRP A 417 22.35 -8.61 10.06
CA TRP A 417 23.49 -8.43 10.97
C TRP A 417 23.24 -7.27 11.92
N PRO A 418 22.62 -7.55 13.06
CA PRO A 418 22.31 -6.53 14.07
C PRO A 418 23.55 -5.71 14.50
N GLY A 419 23.41 -4.38 14.47
CA GLY A 419 24.48 -3.44 14.79
C GLY A 419 25.60 -3.34 13.75
N ASN A 420 25.46 -4.01 12.58
CA ASN A 420 26.45 -3.99 11.50
C ASN A 420 25.75 -4.09 10.12
N ALA A 421 24.69 -3.31 9.98
CA ALA A 421 23.78 -3.36 8.83
C ALA A 421 24.41 -2.89 7.50
N ASP A 422 25.58 -2.23 7.55
CA ASP A 422 26.39 -1.85 6.38
C ASP A 422 27.49 -2.87 6.02
N SER A 423 27.52 -4.03 6.70
CA SER A 423 28.47 -5.09 6.40
C SER A 423 28.28 -5.71 5.01
N PHE A 424 29.33 -6.37 4.51
CA PHE A 424 29.26 -7.18 3.29
C PHE A 424 28.03 -8.10 3.28
N TYR A 425 27.79 -8.82 4.37
CA TYR A 425 26.70 -9.79 4.45
C TYR A 425 25.32 -9.14 4.41
N ALA A 426 25.16 -8.03 5.12
CA ALA A 426 23.88 -7.29 5.13
C ALA A 426 23.59 -6.71 3.73
N GLN A 427 24.57 -6.03 3.12
CA GLN A 427 24.43 -5.49 1.77
C GLN A 427 24.14 -6.59 0.73
N LYS A 428 24.93 -7.66 0.73
CA LYS A 428 24.82 -8.73 -0.29
C LYS A 428 23.50 -9.50 -0.18
N ARG A 429 23.09 -9.87 1.04
CA ARG A 429 21.88 -10.69 1.20
C ARG A 429 20.60 -9.88 1.02
N SER A 430 20.57 -8.61 1.45
CA SER A 430 19.41 -7.74 1.18
C SER A 430 19.26 -7.43 -0.32
N THR A 431 20.35 -7.15 -1.05
CA THR A 431 20.30 -6.89 -2.50
C THR A 431 20.04 -8.16 -3.33
N LEU A 432 20.47 -9.33 -2.86
CA LEU A 432 20.11 -10.61 -3.46
C LEU A 432 18.58 -10.83 -3.41
N VAL A 433 17.98 -10.59 -2.24
CA VAL A 433 16.53 -10.72 -2.06
C VAL A 433 15.79 -9.65 -2.89
N ALA A 434 16.29 -8.41 -2.94
CA ALA A 434 15.73 -7.39 -3.81
C ALA A 434 15.73 -7.85 -5.29
N THR A 435 16.78 -8.55 -5.74
CA THR A 435 16.80 -9.11 -7.10
C THR A 435 15.67 -10.12 -7.31
N LEU A 436 15.33 -10.94 -6.31
CA LEU A 436 14.18 -11.85 -6.41
C LEU A 436 12.86 -11.08 -6.49
N VAL A 437 12.69 -10.00 -5.73
CA VAL A 437 11.50 -9.14 -5.79
C VAL A 437 11.26 -8.63 -7.22
N PHE A 438 12.30 -8.13 -7.88
CA PHE A 438 12.17 -7.60 -9.24
C PHE A 438 12.13 -8.65 -10.34
N THR A 439 12.47 -9.92 -10.05
CA THR A 439 12.49 -11.00 -11.05
C THR A 439 11.40 -12.06 -10.83
N ALA A 440 10.77 -12.09 -9.66
CA ALA A 440 9.61 -12.95 -9.42
C ALA A 440 8.40 -12.55 -10.29
N PRO A 441 7.51 -13.49 -10.62
CA PRO A 441 6.19 -13.14 -11.14
C PRO A 441 5.37 -12.46 -10.04
N GLY A 442 4.90 -11.25 -10.31
CA GLY A 442 4.19 -10.41 -9.35
C GLY A 442 4.42 -8.92 -9.61
N ILE A 443 3.81 -8.10 -8.80
CA ILE A 443 4.00 -6.65 -8.77
C ILE A 443 5.06 -6.33 -7.72
N PRO A 444 6.25 -5.84 -8.10
CA PRO A 444 7.28 -5.52 -7.13
C PRO A 444 6.94 -4.27 -6.33
N MET A 445 7.17 -4.33 -5.02
CA MET A 445 7.08 -3.20 -4.10
C MET A 445 8.37 -3.10 -3.27
N ILE A 446 8.80 -1.86 -3.03
CA ILE A 446 9.86 -1.52 -2.09
C ILE A 446 9.37 -0.48 -1.07
N PHE A 447 9.90 -0.54 0.13
CA PHE A 447 9.60 0.42 1.19
C PHE A 447 10.61 1.57 1.19
N MET A 448 10.17 2.78 1.48
CA MET A 448 10.99 4.00 1.47
C MET A 448 12.34 3.81 2.15
N GLY A 449 13.43 4.13 1.43
CA GLY A 449 14.80 4.01 1.92
C GLY A 449 15.44 2.62 1.77
N GLN A 450 14.71 1.63 1.30
CA GLN A 450 15.25 0.29 1.02
C GLN A 450 16.33 0.37 -0.06
N GLU A 451 16.17 1.23 -1.04
CA GLU A 451 17.06 1.43 -2.18
C GLU A 451 18.41 2.08 -1.82
N PHE A 452 18.56 2.57 -0.61
CA PHE A 452 19.84 3.06 -0.07
C PHE A 452 20.18 2.45 1.30
N LEU A 453 19.76 1.19 1.51
CA LEU A 453 20.14 0.36 2.66
C LEU A 453 19.87 1.03 4.01
N THR A 454 18.71 1.66 4.19
CA THR A 454 18.30 2.14 5.52
C THR A 454 18.29 0.95 6.49
N TRP A 455 18.76 1.18 7.72
CA TRP A 455 18.84 0.16 8.76
C TRP A 455 18.16 0.60 10.05
N GLY A 456 18.27 -0.22 11.12
CA GLY A 456 17.50 -0.06 12.34
C GLY A 456 16.06 -0.52 12.12
N ALA A 457 15.15 -0.03 12.95
CA ALA A 457 13.72 -0.24 12.81
C ALA A 457 13.07 1.02 12.23
N TRP A 458 12.02 0.85 11.44
CA TRP A 458 11.21 2.00 11.03
C TRP A 458 10.32 2.47 12.18
N SER A 459 10.13 3.77 12.27
CA SER A 459 9.21 4.43 13.20
C SER A 459 8.57 5.62 12.51
N ASP A 460 7.27 5.82 12.73
CA ASP A 460 6.48 6.94 12.27
C ASP A 460 6.95 8.31 12.83
N GLY A 461 7.63 8.29 13.99
CA GLY A 461 8.17 9.47 14.65
C GLY A 461 9.61 9.83 14.25
N VAL A 462 10.29 9.04 13.41
CA VAL A 462 11.70 9.21 13.05
C VAL A 462 11.84 9.44 11.55
N GLU A 463 12.52 10.53 11.17
CA GLU A 463 12.78 10.84 9.76
C GLU A 463 13.63 9.77 9.08
N LEU A 464 13.30 9.48 7.83
CA LEU A 464 14.14 8.66 6.95
C LEU A 464 15.51 9.32 6.77
N ASP A 465 16.57 8.59 7.07
CA ASP A 465 17.94 9.09 6.95
C ASP A 465 18.40 9.18 5.48
N TRP A 466 18.12 10.30 4.85
CA TRP A 466 18.52 10.58 3.47
C TRP A 466 20.03 10.66 3.26
N SER A 467 20.85 10.79 4.31
CA SER A 467 22.32 10.78 4.18
C SER A 467 22.83 9.41 3.69
N ASN A 468 22.05 8.35 3.87
CA ASN A 468 22.35 7.03 3.32
C ASN A 468 22.30 7.02 1.78
N ALA A 469 21.51 7.88 1.15
CA ALA A 469 21.51 8.01 -0.30
C ALA A 469 22.88 8.50 -0.83
N ASP A 470 23.52 9.40 -0.11
CA ASP A 470 24.87 9.89 -0.42
C ASP A 470 25.94 8.82 -0.07
N ARG A 471 25.70 8.02 0.96
CA ARG A 471 26.60 6.95 1.40
C ARG A 471 26.59 5.75 0.47
N PHE A 472 25.42 5.38 -0.09
CA PHE A 472 25.21 4.18 -0.90
C PHE A 472 24.67 4.46 -2.32
N PRO A 473 25.25 5.41 -3.09
CA PRO A 473 24.74 5.76 -4.41
C PRO A 473 24.81 4.59 -5.41
N GLY A 474 25.75 3.67 -5.20
CA GLY A 474 25.87 2.46 -6.03
C GLY A 474 24.72 1.48 -5.78
N ILE A 475 24.20 1.38 -4.54
CA ILE A 475 23.04 0.54 -4.26
C ILE A 475 21.78 1.15 -4.90
N ILE A 476 21.62 2.47 -4.89
CA ILE A 476 20.55 3.14 -5.66
C ILE A 476 20.63 2.74 -7.13
N ASN A 477 21.84 2.73 -7.71
CA ASN A 477 22.04 2.28 -9.08
C ASN A 477 21.68 0.80 -9.28
N LEU A 478 21.94 -0.06 -8.29
CA LEU A 478 21.52 -1.46 -8.34
C LEU A 478 20.00 -1.58 -8.45
N TYR A 479 19.25 -0.86 -7.59
CA TYR A 479 17.79 -0.84 -7.64
C TYR A 479 17.28 -0.23 -8.95
N ARG A 480 17.87 0.87 -9.42
CA ARG A 480 17.54 1.47 -10.73
C ARG A 480 17.70 0.45 -11.87
N HIS A 481 18.81 -0.27 -11.91
CA HIS A 481 19.04 -1.30 -12.93
C HIS A 481 18.00 -2.42 -12.84
N LEU A 482 17.66 -2.90 -11.65
CA LEU A 482 16.63 -3.93 -11.45
C LEU A 482 15.25 -3.44 -11.92
N ILE A 483 14.88 -2.22 -11.59
CA ILE A 483 13.62 -1.61 -12.03
C ILE A 483 13.56 -1.46 -13.55
N HIS A 484 14.65 -0.98 -14.18
CA HIS A 484 14.71 -0.85 -15.64
C HIS A 484 14.58 -2.20 -16.35
N LEU A 485 15.24 -3.25 -15.83
CA LEU A 485 15.10 -4.61 -16.36
C LEU A 485 13.67 -5.13 -16.16
N ARG A 486 13.07 -4.95 -14.97
CA ARG A 486 11.68 -5.35 -14.66
C ARG A 486 10.67 -4.66 -15.58
N ARG A 487 10.88 -3.39 -15.91
CA ARG A 487 10.04 -2.60 -16.80
C ARG A 487 10.40 -2.77 -18.28
N ASN A 488 11.42 -3.59 -18.61
CA ASN A 488 11.88 -3.83 -19.98
C ASN A 488 12.27 -2.55 -20.76
N TRP A 489 12.90 -1.59 -20.11
CA TRP A 489 13.25 -0.31 -20.75
C TRP A 489 14.22 -0.45 -21.92
N HIS A 490 15.00 -1.53 -21.97
CA HIS A 490 15.97 -1.80 -23.03
C HIS A 490 15.46 -2.81 -24.07
N ASN A 491 14.18 -3.20 -24.02
CA ASN A 491 13.53 -4.17 -24.92
C ASN A 491 14.22 -5.54 -25.01
N ASN A 492 14.86 -5.99 -23.92
CA ASN A 492 15.62 -7.24 -23.88
C ASN A 492 15.32 -8.13 -22.66
N THR A 493 14.31 -7.80 -21.88
CA THR A 493 13.91 -8.53 -20.66
C THR A 493 12.38 -8.59 -20.50
N ARG A 494 11.63 -8.62 -21.60
CA ARG A 494 10.17 -8.59 -21.59
C ARG A 494 9.56 -9.68 -20.69
N GLY A 495 10.20 -10.84 -20.61
CA GLY A 495 9.74 -11.95 -19.78
C GLY A 495 9.61 -11.61 -18.29
N LEU A 496 10.32 -10.60 -17.78
CA LEU A 496 10.13 -10.15 -16.40
C LEU A 496 8.76 -9.50 -16.17
N ARG A 497 8.12 -8.97 -17.20
CA ARG A 497 6.74 -8.46 -17.19
C ARG A 497 5.71 -9.57 -17.38
N GLY A 498 6.15 -10.74 -17.92
CA GLY A 498 5.28 -11.84 -18.29
C GLY A 498 4.70 -12.62 -17.12
N GLN A 499 3.76 -13.47 -17.47
CA GLN A 499 3.03 -14.35 -16.54
C GLN A 499 3.80 -15.62 -16.16
N ASN A 500 4.80 -16.00 -16.95
CA ASN A 500 5.35 -17.33 -16.91
C ASN A 500 6.65 -17.42 -16.10
N ILE A 501 6.78 -18.52 -15.37
CA ILE A 501 8.00 -18.91 -14.66
C ILE A 501 8.15 -20.44 -14.69
N ASN A 502 9.41 -20.89 -14.85
CA ASN A 502 9.81 -22.26 -14.59
C ASN A 502 11.06 -22.23 -13.69
N VAL A 503 10.92 -22.66 -12.45
CA VAL A 503 12.06 -22.87 -11.55
C VAL A 503 12.57 -24.28 -11.81
N TYR A 504 13.59 -24.39 -12.63
CA TYR A 504 14.05 -25.67 -13.19
C TYR A 504 15.33 -26.19 -12.51
N HIS A 505 16.05 -25.35 -11.78
CA HIS A 505 17.26 -25.73 -11.06
C HIS A 505 17.12 -25.36 -9.59
N VAL A 506 17.16 -26.36 -8.72
CA VAL A 506 17.08 -26.19 -7.25
C VAL A 506 18.20 -27.05 -6.64
N ASN A 507 19.32 -26.43 -6.34
CA ASN A 507 20.47 -27.10 -5.77
C ASN A 507 20.67 -26.73 -4.30
N ASP A 508 20.15 -27.55 -3.41
CA ASP A 508 20.22 -27.30 -1.97
C ASP A 508 21.62 -27.52 -1.37
N THR A 509 22.50 -28.25 -2.06
CA THR A 509 23.90 -28.43 -1.65
C THR A 509 24.74 -27.19 -1.93
N ASP A 510 24.60 -26.63 -3.11
CA ASP A 510 25.34 -25.43 -3.53
C ASP A 510 24.61 -24.13 -3.16
N LYS A 511 23.35 -24.24 -2.68
CA LYS A 511 22.46 -23.11 -2.36
C LYS A 511 22.21 -22.20 -3.57
N VAL A 512 21.95 -22.80 -4.72
CA VAL A 512 21.70 -22.11 -5.97
C VAL A 512 20.32 -22.49 -6.52
N ILE A 513 19.56 -21.48 -6.93
CA ILE A 513 18.34 -21.67 -7.74
C ILE A 513 18.52 -21.01 -9.09
N ALA A 514 17.93 -21.60 -10.15
CA ALA A 514 17.77 -20.92 -11.41
C ALA A 514 16.35 -21.07 -11.95
N PHE A 515 15.87 -20.01 -12.57
CA PHE A 515 14.52 -19.98 -13.14
C PHE A 515 14.47 -19.19 -14.44
N HIS A 516 13.58 -19.62 -15.31
CA HIS A 516 13.26 -18.99 -16.58
C HIS A 516 11.97 -18.18 -16.45
N ARG A 517 11.99 -16.94 -16.93
CA ARG A 517 10.85 -16.03 -17.05
C ARG A 517 10.61 -15.72 -18.51
N TRP A 518 9.34 -15.72 -18.93
CA TRP A 518 8.93 -15.34 -20.28
C TRP A 518 7.49 -14.82 -20.33
N ASP A 519 7.22 -14.01 -21.33
CA ASP A 519 5.86 -13.59 -21.72
C ASP A 519 5.40 -14.46 -22.90
N ASN A 520 5.94 -14.23 -24.07
CA ASN A 520 5.68 -14.99 -25.29
C ASN A 520 6.84 -15.94 -25.65
N GLY A 521 7.99 -15.74 -25.07
CA GLY A 521 9.23 -16.45 -25.32
C GLY A 521 9.97 -15.93 -26.56
N GLY A 522 11.26 -16.17 -26.60
CA GLY A 522 12.14 -15.76 -27.70
C GLY A 522 13.23 -14.77 -27.27
N ALA A 523 14.06 -14.39 -28.25
CA ALA A 523 15.09 -13.36 -28.07
C ALA A 523 14.42 -12.03 -27.63
N GLY A 524 15.02 -11.33 -26.68
CA GLY A 524 14.46 -10.12 -26.08
C GLY A 524 13.36 -10.35 -25.04
N ASP A 525 12.80 -11.58 -24.97
CA ASP A 525 11.76 -11.97 -24.04
C ASP A 525 12.29 -12.95 -22.98
N ASP A 526 12.84 -14.10 -23.39
CA ASP A 526 13.33 -15.10 -22.45
C ASP A 526 14.39 -14.51 -21.51
N VAL A 527 14.16 -14.62 -20.19
CA VAL A 527 15.08 -14.19 -19.15
C VAL A 527 15.41 -15.37 -18.25
N VAL A 528 16.67 -15.60 -17.99
CA VAL A 528 17.15 -16.59 -17.03
C VAL A 528 17.78 -15.87 -15.84
N VAL A 529 17.36 -16.25 -14.65
CA VAL A 529 17.90 -15.73 -13.38
C VAL A 529 18.56 -16.87 -12.64
N ILE A 530 19.81 -16.63 -12.18
CA ILE A 530 20.58 -17.59 -11.39
C ILE A 530 20.94 -16.92 -10.08
N ALA A 531 20.52 -17.47 -8.95
CA ALA A 531 20.70 -16.88 -7.63
C ALA A 531 21.45 -17.82 -6.69
N ASN A 532 22.59 -17.37 -6.19
CA ASN A 532 23.45 -18.04 -5.24
C ASN A 532 23.22 -17.51 -3.83
N PHE A 533 22.76 -18.35 -2.93
CA PHE A 533 22.48 -18.04 -1.52
C PHE A 533 23.60 -18.47 -0.57
N ALA A 534 24.80 -18.81 -1.09
CA ALA A 534 25.95 -19.18 -0.28
C ALA A 534 27.09 -18.16 -0.38
N ASN A 535 27.90 -18.05 0.68
CA ASN A 535 29.17 -17.32 0.68
C ASN A 535 30.25 -18.12 -0.04
N ARG A 536 29.96 -18.49 -1.29
CA ARG A 536 30.85 -19.30 -2.14
C ARG A 536 30.79 -18.81 -3.57
N SER A 537 31.95 -18.72 -4.20
CA SER A 537 32.06 -18.35 -5.62
C SER A 537 32.27 -19.60 -6.49
N TYR A 538 31.74 -19.55 -7.72
CA TYR A 538 31.89 -20.59 -8.73
C TYR A 538 32.45 -19.97 -10.02
N TYR A 539 33.64 -20.39 -10.44
CA TYR A 539 34.26 -19.90 -11.68
C TYR A 539 33.51 -20.39 -12.93
N SER A 540 32.87 -21.54 -12.84
CA SER A 540 32.12 -22.16 -13.92
C SER A 540 30.94 -22.95 -13.33
N TYR A 541 29.78 -22.30 -13.18
CA TYR A 541 28.55 -22.94 -12.71
C TYR A 541 27.69 -23.26 -13.93
N SER A 542 27.37 -24.53 -14.15
CA SER A 542 26.59 -24.98 -15.29
C SER A 542 25.10 -24.95 -15.00
N VAL A 543 24.30 -24.36 -15.90
CA VAL A 543 22.84 -24.30 -15.83
C VAL A 543 22.21 -24.59 -17.18
N GLY A 544 20.98 -25.08 -17.16
CA GLY A 544 20.14 -25.21 -18.34
C GLY A 544 19.71 -23.86 -18.91
N LEU A 545 19.49 -23.77 -20.21
CA LEU A 545 19.03 -22.59 -20.92
C LEU A 545 17.91 -22.95 -21.90
N PRO A 546 16.85 -22.10 -22.02
CA PRO A 546 15.68 -22.45 -22.82
C PRO A 546 15.92 -22.42 -24.33
N ARG A 547 17.05 -21.83 -24.78
CA ARG A 547 17.33 -21.60 -26.21
C ARG A 547 18.81 -21.56 -26.50
N ALA A 548 19.15 -21.95 -27.71
CA ALA A 548 20.52 -21.80 -28.26
C ALA A 548 20.85 -20.32 -28.55
N GLY A 549 22.15 -20.01 -28.59
CA GLY A 549 22.66 -18.70 -28.94
C GLY A 549 23.49 -18.03 -27.84
N LEU A 550 23.76 -16.74 -28.05
CA LEU A 550 24.52 -15.92 -27.11
C LEU A 550 23.57 -15.30 -26.05
N TRP A 551 23.86 -15.57 -24.78
CA TRP A 551 23.17 -15.00 -23.64
C TRP A 551 24.03 -13.93 -23.00
N ARG A 552 23.48 -12.73 -22.86
CA ARG A 552 24.14 -11.58 -22.26
C ARG A 552 23.87 -11.50 -20.78
N VAL A 553 24.89 -11.21 -19.99
CA VAL A 553 24.73 -10.85 -18.58
C VAL A 553 24.19 -9.41 -18.50
N ARG A 554 22.90 -9.26 -18.19
CA ARG A 554 22.25 -7.95 -18.05
C ARG A 554 22.46 -7.35 -16.66
N PHE A 555 22.67 -8.21 -15.68
CA PHE A 555 22.87 -7.82 -14.29
C PHE A 555 23.79 -8.83 -13.60
N ASN A 556 24.78 -8.32 -12.86
CA ASN A 556 25.61 -9.08 -11.94
C ASN A 556 25.57 -8.41 -10.57
N GLY A 557 24.84 -9.00 -9.61
CA GLY A 557 24.68 -8.50 -8.26
C GLY A 557 25.95 -8.43 -7.41
N ASP A 558 27.10 -8.86 -7.96
CA ASP A 558 28.42 -8.76 -7.29
C ASP A 558 29.34 -7.69 -7.92
N TRP A 559 28.82 -6.90 -8.84
CA TRP A 559 29.62 -5.83 -9.44
C TRP A 559 30.02 -4.76 -8.41
N ASN A 560 31.31 -4.45 -8.32
CA ASN A 560 31.83 -3.48 -7.34
C ASN A 560 31.43 -2.01 -7.62
N GLY A 561 30.85 -1.73 -8.78
CA GLY A 561 30.20 -0.45 -9.06
C GLY A 561 28.92 -0.20 -8.25
N TYR A 562 28.34 -1.25 -7.66
CA TYR A 562 27.22 -1.12 -6.73
C TYR A 562 27.66 -0.88 -5.28
N SER A 563 28.75 -1.51 -4.88
CA SER A 563 29.37 -1.29 -3.57
C SER A 563 30.83 -1.71 -3.61
N SER A 564 31.71 -0.91 -3.01
CA SER A 564 33.13 -1.30 -2.84
C SER A 564 33.32 -2.53 -1.95
N ALA A 565 32.30 -2.92 -1.19
CA ALA A 565 32.30 -4.14 -0.38
C ALA A 565 32.07 -5.41 -1.24
N PHE A 566 31.57 -5.29 -2.48
CA PHE A 566 31.29 -6.43 -3.33
C PHE A 566 32.57 -6.99 -3.97
N THR A 567 32.62 -8.30 -4.19
CA THR A 567 33.86 -8.97 -4.60
C THR A 567 34.19 -8.77 -6.08
N ASN A 568 33.25 -8.21 -6.85
CA ASN A 568 33.38 -8.05 -8.30
C ASN A 568 33.71 -9.35 -9.02
N PHE A 569 33.11 -10.46 -8.56
CA PHE A 569 33.39 -11.75 -9.15
C PHE A 569 32.96 -11.76 -10.61
N ALA A 570 33.86 -12.18 -11.48
CA ALA A 570 33.66 -12.12 -12.93
C ALA A 570 32.52 -13.03 -13.38
N SER A 571 31.55 -12.46 -14.08
CA SER A 571 30.57 -13.17 -14.88
C SER A 571 30.64 -12.65 -16.32
N TYR A 572 30.36 -13.50 -17.29
CA TYR A 572 30.56 -13.21 -18.69
C TYR A 572 29.38 -13.72 -19.52
N ASP A 573 29.19 -13.07 -20.68
CA ASP A 573 28.25 -13.54 -21.69
C ASP A 573 28.61 -14.97 -22.09
N LEU A 574 27.60 -15.80 -22.27
CA LEU A 574 27.80 -17.20 -22.56
C LEU A 574 27.22 -17.61 -23.92
N GLN A 575 27.99 -18.40 -24.67
CA GLN A 575 27.48 -19.11 -25.83
C GLN A 575 26.97 -20.47 -25.37
N THR A 576 25.72 -20.80 -25.69
CA THR A 576 25.16 -22.12 -25.35
C THR A 576 25.83 -23.24 -26.11
N ILE A 577 25.93 -24.39 -25.46
CA ILE A 577 26.26 -25.67 -26.05
C ILE A 577 25.02 -26.50 -26.31
N GLY A 578 25.05 -27.36 -27.33
CA GLY A 578 23.87 -28.09 -27.80
C GLY A 578 23.39 -29.26 -26.93
N SER A 579 24.12 -29.60 -25.84
CA SER A 579 23.67 -30.60 -24.87
C SER A 579 22.88 -29.90 -23.75
N GLY A 580 21.60 -30.26 -23.57
CA GLY A 580 20.75 -29.70 -22.49
C GLY A 580 21.21 -30.09 -21.08
N ALA A 581 20.77 -29.32 -20.11
CA ALA A 581 20.89 -29.60 -18.67
C ALA A 581 19.61 -29.15 -17.93
N ASP A 582 19.38 -29.66 -16.75
CA ASP A 582 18.27 -29.24 -15.87
C ASP A 582 16.90 -29.26 -16.58
N THR A 583 16.64 -30.23 -17.41
CA THR A 583 15.42 -30.34 -18.26
C THR A 583 15.30 -29.29 -19.38
N MET A 584 16.28 -28.40 -19.53
CA MET A 584 16.33 -27.39 -20.58
C MET A 584 17.05 -27.93 -21.84
N PRO A 585 16.68 -27.44 -23.06
CA PRO A 585 17.25 -27.96 -24.32
C PRO A 585 18.72 -27.58 -24.55
N CYS A 586 19.19 -26.53 -23.91
CA CYS A 586 20.56 -26.06 -24.01
C CYS A 586 21.19 -25.92 -22.63
N ALA A 587 22.52 -25.77 -22.58
CA ALA A 587 23.24 -25.49 -21.35
C ALA A 587 24.34 -24.46 -21.57
N GLY A 588 24.83 -23.91 -20.48
CA GLY A 588 25.98 -23.01 -20.46
C GLY A 588 26.54 -22.86 -19.06
N SER A 589 27.73 -22.27 -18.93
CA SER A 589 28.36 -22.03 -17.65
C SER A 589 28.64 -20.55 -17.45
N VAL A 590 28.43 -20.07 -16.21
CA VAL A 590 28.65 -18.69 -15.78
C VAL A 590 29.61 -18.64 -14.61
N GLY A 591 30.32 -17.53 -14.46
CA GLY A 591 30.92 -17.17 -13.17
C GLY A 591 29.82 -16.67 -12.21
N LEU A 592 29.82 -17.15 -10.97
CA LEU A 592 28.78 -16.82 -10.00
C LEU A 592 29.43 -16.47 -8.66
N GLY A 593 29.31 -15.21 -8.26
CA GLY A 593 29.86 -14.67 -7.01
C GLY A 593 29.07 -15.09 -5.77
N PRO A 594 29.56 -14.76 -4.57
CA PRO A 594 28.89 -15.10 -3.31
C PRO A 594 27.66 -14.23 -3.11
N TYR A 595 26.57 -14.80 -2.60
CA TYR A 595 25.28 -14.10 -2.36
C TYR A 595 24.87 -13.21 -3.55
N THR A 596 24.85 -13.76 -4.74
CA THR A 596 24.70 -13.01 -5.99
C THR A 596 23.59 -13.59 -6.84
N ALA A 597 22.85 -12.72 -7.51
CA ALA A 597 22.04 -13.14 -8.65
C ALA A 597 22.62 -12.57 -9.96
N LEU A 598 22.49 -13.36 -11.02
CA LEU A 598 22.72 -12.97 -12.40
C LEU A 598 21.37 -12.93 -13.13
N ILE A 599 21.19 -11.95 -14.00
CA ILE A 599 20.07 -11.89 -14.94
C ILE A 599 20.63 -11.96 -16.36
N LEU A 600 20.18 -12.95 -17.13
CA LEU A 600 20.63 -13.19 -18.49
C LEU A 600 19.45 -13.10 -19.45
N SER A 601 19.69 -12.53 -20.63
CA SER A 601 18.75 -12.57 -21.76
C SER A 601 19.51 -12.52 -23.09
N GLN A 602 18.79 -12.79 -24.19
CA GLN A 602 19.32 -12.61 -25.53
C GLN A 602 18.91 -11.24 -26.08
N ASP A 603 19.73 -10.69 -26.98
CA ASP A 603 19.34 -9.53 -27.78
C ASP A 603 18.23 -9.93 -28.77
N THR A 604 17.38 -8.96 -29.17
CA THR A 604 16.32 -9.13 -30.18
C THR A 604 16.88 -9.35 -31.56
#